data_56a014c6b5f934da01f0e689c90e10b0
#
_entry.id   56a014c6b5f934da01f0e689c90e10b0
#
_cell.length_a   1.000
_cell.length_b   1.000
_cell.length_c   1.000
_cell.angle_alpha   90.00
_cell.angle_beta   90.00
_cell.angle_gamma   90.00
#
_symmetry.space_group_name_H-M   'P 1'
#
loop_
_entity.id
_entity.type
_entity.pdbx_description
1 polymer ?
#
loop_
_entity_poly.entity_id
_entity_poly.type
_entity_poly.pdbx_seq_one_letter_code
_entity_poly.pdbx_strand_id
1 'polypeptide(L)'
;MPPSSLLITVGSTLFPALTDPLLSPSFLSSLSGLGVGRIVVQYGGAELPAEFLHALQPQSRSPSPSPDEEQWRGVDAQGKGKGKIGDVQVEVMRYTDDFEGLVGSVEAVISHAGSGSILTTLRSRPPKPLMIVPNTGLMDNHQVELAEALGRDGFCAVAAVSELQEQIPLFLQKTDALKTFPERDTHAFSNVVDEVMGFV
;
A
#
# COMPACT_ATOMS: atom_id res chain seq x y z
N MET A 1 -13.23 2.55 -13.52
CA MET A 1 -12.74 3.93 -13.23
C MET A 1 -11.46 3.81 -12.43
N PRO A 2 -10.48 4.71 -12.60
CA PRO A 2 -9.27 4.66 -11.80
C PRO A 2 -9.60 4.81 -10.30
N PRO A 3 -8.81 4.16 -9.41
CA PRO A 3 -9.01 4.27 -7.98
C PRO A 3 -8.85 5.71 -7.48
N SER A 4 -9.77 6.17 -6.64
CA SER A 4 -9.71 7.50 -6.02
C SER A 4 -8.87 7.53 -4.74
N SER A 5 -8.57 6.37 -4.17
CA SER A 5 -7.78 6.22 -2.95
C SER A 5 -6.77 5.07 -3.05
N LEU A 6 -5.57 5.31 -2.51
CA LEU A 6 -4.41 4.42 -2.61
C LEU A 6 -3.77 4.19 -1.24
N LEU A 7 -3.46 2.94 -0.91
CA LEU A 7 -2.58 2.57 0.20
C LEU A 7 -1.19 2.23 -0.34
N ILE A 8 -0.17 2.81 0.26
CA ILE A 8 1.24 2.42 0.08
C ILE A 8 1.70 1.80 1.40
N THR A 9 2.16 0.55 1.38
CA THR A 9 2.57 -0.14 2.60
C THR A 9 3.89 -0.89 2.47
N VAL A 10 4.73 -0.76 3.47
CA VAL A 10 5.98 -1.53 3.61
C VAL A 10 5.91 -2.52 4.79
N GLY A 11 4.74 -2.65 5.43
CA GLY A 11 4.59 -3.48 6.63
C GLY A 11 5.53 -3.03 7.75
N SER A 12 6.20 -3.96 8.39
CA SER A 12 7.22 -3.67 9.41
C SER A 12 8.63 -3.49 8.81
N THR A 13 8.77 -3.61 7.50
CA THR A 13 10.06 -3.58 6.79
C THR A 13 10.59 -2.16 6.66
N LEU A 14 11.91 -2.03 6.69
CA LEU A 14 12.61 -0.81 6.30
C LEU A 14 12.82 -0.82 4.78
N PHE A 15 12.11 0.04 4.05
CA PHE A 15 12.19 0.07 2.59
C PHE A 15 12.17 1.52 2.03
N PRO A 16 13.19 2.34 2.33
CA PRO A 16 13.27 3.73 1.86
C PRO A 16 13.24 3.83 0.33
N ALA A 17 13.85 2.88 -0.37
CA ALA A 17 13.85 2.86 -1.83
C ALA A 17 12.44 2.81 -2.45
N LEU A 18 11.43 2.29 -1.73
CA LEU A 18 10.02 2.36 -2.13
C LEU A 18 9.37 3.65 -1.62
N THR A 19 9.57 3.99 -0.34
CA THR A 19 8.83 5.11 0.28
C THR A 19 9.31 6.47 -0.20
N ASP A 20 10.61 6.69 -0.35
CA ASP A 20 11.16 8.02 -0.67
C ASP A 20 10.67 8.55 -2.03
N PRO A 21 10.75 7.81 -3.15
CA PRO A 21 10.24 8.31 -4.42
C PRO A 21 8.72 8.50 -4.42
N LEU A 22 7.96 7.65 -3.69
CA LEU A 22 6.51 7.75 -3.61
C LEU A 22 6.02 8.85 -2.68
N LEU A 23 6.84 9.30 -1.74
CA LEU A 23 6.58 10.43 -0.85
C LEU A 23 7.10 11.77 -1.41
N SER A 24 7.73 11.78 -2.60
CA SER A 24 8.13 13.05 -3.20
C SER A 24 6.91 13.92 -3.50
N PRO A 25 6.93 15.22 -3.15
CA PRO A 25 5.78 16.11 -3.36
C PRO A 25 5.34 16.21 -4.83
N SER A 26 6.30 16.13 -5.76
CA SER A 26 6.03 16.14 -7.20
C SER A 26 5.27 14.91 -7.65
N PHE A 27 5.65 13.72 -7.18
CA PHE A 27 4.95 12.48 -7.49
C PHE A 27 3.55 12.48 -6.90
N LEU A 28 3.39 12.82 -5.60
CA LEU A 28 2.09 12.88 -4.93
C LEU A 28 1.14 13.85 -5.64
N SER A 29 1.63 15.03 -6.03
CA SER A 29 0.82 15.99 -6.79
C SER A 29 0.40 15.46 -8.16
N SER A 30 1.24 14.66 -8.82
CA SER A 30 0.91 14.09 -10.14
C SER A 30 -0.23 13.06 -10.09
N LEU A 31 -0.44 12.41 -8.95
CA LEU A 31 -1.48 11.40 -8.77
C LEU A 31 -2.89 12.00 -8.82
N SER A 32 -3.07 13.28 -8.49
CA SER A 32 -4.36 13.96 -8.63
C SER A 32 -4.84 13.99 -10.08
N GLY A 33 -3.92 14.18 -11.03
CA GLY A 33 -4.20 14.12 -12.47
C GLY A 33 -4.66 12.73 -12.96
N LEU A 34 -4.40 11.67 -12.16
CA LEU A 34 -4.87 10.31 -12.42
C LEU A 34 -6.16 9.97 -11.68
N GLY A 35 -6.78 10.92 -10.98
CA GLY A 35 -8.01 10.74 -10.22
C GLY A 35 -7.81 10.31 -8.77
N VAL A 36 -6.57 10.19 -8.28
CA VAL A 36 -6.29 9.84 -6.87
C VAL A 36 -6.41 11.09 -6.01
N GLY A 37 -7.43 11.12 -5.16
CA GLY A 37 -7.67 12.21 -4.21
C GLY A 37 -7.19 11.93 -2.78
N ARG A 38 -6.92 10.66 -2.44
CA ARG A 38 -6.47 10.26 -1.09
C ARG A 38 -5.39 9.19 -1.15
N ILE A 39 -4.33 9.39 -0.37
CA ILE A 39 -3.24 8.42 -0.21
C ILE A 39 -3.03 8.15 1.28
N VAL A 40 -2.90 6.90 1.62
CA VAL A 40 -2.50 6.44 2.95
C VAL A 40 -1.14 5.76 2.83
N VAL A 41 -0.17 6.14 3.66
CA VAL A 41 1.17 5.56 3.66
C VAL A 41 1.48 4.95 5.01
N GLN A 42 1.64 3.65 5.02
CA GLN A 42 2.17 2.93 6.16
C GLN A 42 3.66 2.67 5.88
N TYR A 43 4.54 3.48 6.51
CA TYR A 43 5.96 3.62 6.16
C TYR A 43 6.92 2.80 7.04
N GLY A 44 6.41 2.05 8.02
CA GLY A 44 7.20 1.11 8.82
C GLY A 44 8.33 1.77 9.62
N GLY A 45 9.50 1.17 9.57
CA GLY A 45 10.69 1.64 10.29
C GLY A 45 11.47 2.77 9.61
N ALA A 46 11.06 3.21 8.40
CA ALA A 46 11.74 4.27 7.68
C ALA A 46 11.56 5.65 8.36
N GLU A 47 12.42 6.61 8.03
CA GLU A 47 12.20 8.02 8.31
C GLU A 47 11.43 8.64 7.15
N LEU A 48 10.58 9.63 7.44
CA LEU A 48 9.90 10.38 6.40
C LEU A 48 10.84 11.43 5.79
N PRO A 49 10.89 11.56 4.45
CA PRO A 49 11.75 12.54 3.79
C PRO A 49 11.44 13.97 4.27
N ALA A 50 12.49 14.78 4.49
CA ALA A 50 12.34 16.15 4.95
C ALA A 50 11.50 17.01 3.98
N GLU A 51 11.68 16.84 2.67
CA GLU A 51 10.89 17.53 1.65
C GLU A 51 9.40 17.20 1.72
N PHE A 52 9.06 15.92 2.03
CA PHE A 52 7.68 15.50 2.27
C PHE A 52 7.08 16.23 3.48
N LEU A 53 7.80 16.22 4.62
CA LEU A 53 7.33 16.88 5.84
C LEU A 53 7.14 18.39 5.64
N HIS A 54 8.02 19.05 4.88
CA HIS A 54 7.88 20.47 4.53
C HIS A 54 6.69 20.75 3.61
N ALA A 55 6.38 19.84 2.70
CA ALA A 55 5.28 19.98 1.75
C ALA A 55 3.92 19.63 2.36
N LEU A 56 3.89 18.86 3.43
CA LEU A 56 2.65 18.39 4.08
C LEU A 56 1.95 19.58 4.76
N GLN A 57 0.91 20.11 4.12
CA GLN A 57 0.13 21.22 4.65
C GLN A 57 -1.02 20.71 5.51
N PRO A 58 -1.29 21.31 6.69
CA PRO A 58 -2.44 20.95 7.52
C PRO A 58 -3.76 21.09 6.75
N GLN A 59 -4.71 20.20 6.98
CA GLN A 59 -5.99 20.20 6.27
C GLN A 59 -6.92 21.36 6.63
N SER A 60 -6.77 22.03 7.78
CA SER A 60 -7.64 23.10 8.21
C SER A 60 -6.91 24.44 8.41
N ARG A 61 -7.45 25.46 7.76
CA ARG A 61 -7.29 26.87 8.17
C ARG A 61 -8.54 27.28 8.94
N SER A 62 -8.81 26.65 10.07
CA SER A 62 -9.81 27.17 11.00
C SER A 62 -9.22 28.43 11.65
N PRO A 63 -9.94 29.55 11.71
CA PRO A 63 -9.44 30.74 12.39
C PRO A 63 -9.21 30.56 13.90
N SER A 64 -9.76 29.50 14.47
CA SER A 64 -9.56 29.03 15.83
C SER A 64 -9.55 27.52 15.82
N PRO A 65 -8.37 26.89 15.67
CA PRO A 65 -8.27 25.42 15.71
C PRO A 65 -8.70 24.92 17.09
N SER A 66 -9.45 23.83 17.12
CA SER A 66 -9.69 23.11 18.37
C SER A 66 -8.37 22.54 18.91
N PRO A 67 -8.25 22.25 20.21
CA PRO A 67 -7.05 21.61 20.77
C PRO A 67 -6.62 20.33 20.04
N ASP A 68 -7.57 19.59 19.46
CA ASP A 68 -7.33 18.41 18.66
C ASP A 68 -6.79 18.73 17.26
N GLU A 69 -7.15 19.90 16.68
CA GLU A 69 -6.65 20.36 15.38
C GLU A 69 -5.24 20.96 15.46
N GLU A 70 -4.85 21.52 16.61
CA GLU A 70 -3.48 22.03 16.84
C GLU A 70 -2.46 20.88 16.91
N GLN A 71 -2.89 19.68 17.31
CA GLN A 71 -2.08 18.48 17.46
C GLN A 71 -1.64 17.86 16.11
N TRP A 72 -2.28 18.23 15.01
CA TRP A 72 -2.04 17.65 13.66
C TRP A 72 -1.14 18.52 12.75
N ARG A 73 -0.28 19.36 13.32
CA ARG A 73 0.73 20.12 12.58
C ARG A 73 1.97 19.28 12.29
N GLY A 74 1.84 18.31 11.37
CA GLY A 74 2.95 17.42 11.02
C GLY A 74 2.70 15.98 11.41
N VAL A 75 3.74 15.26 11.79
CA VAL A 75 3.71 13.87 12.23
C VAL A 75 3.89 13.84 13.74
N ASP A 76 3.01 13.14 14.45
CA ASP A 76 3.06 13.03 15.91
C ASP A 76 4.20 12.09 16.39
N ALA A 77 4.35 11.98 17.71
CA ALA A 77 5.37 11.12 18.33
C ALA A 77 5.15 9.62 18.03
N GLN A 78 3.94 9.22 17.65
CA GLN A 78 3.57 7.87 17.25
C GLN A 78 3.80 7.63 15.75
N GLY A 79 4.26 8.66 15.02
CA GLY A 79 4.52 8.59 13.58
C GLY A 79 3.25 8.66 12.73
N LYS A 80 2.17 9.25 13.24
CA LYS A 80 0.93 9.49 12.49
C LYS A 80 0.85 10.95 12.06
N GLY A 81 0.38 11.18 10.85
CA GLY A 81 0.20 12.52 10.32
C GLY A 81 -0.86 12.56 9.23
N LYS A 82 -1.47 13.73 9.06
CA LYS A 82 -2.45 14.01 8.01
C LYS A 82 -2.24 15.40 7.45
N GLY A 83 -2.43 15.54 6.15
CA GLY A 83 -2.35 16.83 5.49
C GLY A 83 -2.72 16.75 4.03
N LYS A 84 -2.33 17.77 3.28
CA LYS A 84 -2.49 17.82 1.83
C LYS A 84 -1.15 18.12 1.16
N ILE A 85 -0.95 17.54 -0.01
CA ILE A 85 0.12 17.91 -0.93
C ILE A 85 -0.55 18.12 -2.30
N GLY A 86 -0.58 19.36 -2.77
CA GLY A 86 -1.45 19.74 -3.88
C GLY A 86 -2.92 19.50 -3.53
N ASP A 87 -3.64 18.79 -4.40
CA ASP A 87 -5.05 18.43 -4.19
C ASP A 87 -5.23 17.05 -3.52
N VAL A 88 -4.13 16.35 -3.25
CA VAL A 88 -4.16 14.99 -2.67
C VAL A 88 -4.16 15.06 -1.15
N GLN A 89 -5.13 14.40 -0.52
CA GLN A 89 -5.11 14.15 0.92
C GLN A 89 -4.11 13.05 1.24
N VAL A 90 -3.20 13.29 2.16
CA VAL A 90 -2.16 12.34 2.55
C VAL A 90 -2.27 12.04 4.04
N GLU A 91 -2.34 10.75 4.35
CA GLU A 91 -2.26 10.23 5.70
C GLU A 91 -1.01 9.36 5.81
N VAL A 92 -0.24 9.51 6.87
CA VAL A 92 0.94 8.67 7.13
C VAL A 92 0.86 8.01 8.49
N MET A 93 1.38 6.81 8.61
CA MET A 93 1.50 6.08 9.87
C MET A 93 2.67 5.10 9.84
N ARG A 94 3.34 4.90 10.97
CA ARG A 94 4.39 3.87 11.05
C ARG A 94 3.80 2.47 10.99
N TYR A 95 2.85 2.19 11.87
CA TYR A 95 2.23 0.88 12.04
C TYR A 95 0.73 1.03 12.28
N THR A 96 0.02 -0.04 12.05
CA THR A 96 -1.40 -0.19 12.39
C THR A 96 -1.65 -1.58 12.97
N ASP A 97 -2.51 -1.66 13.96
CA ASP A 97 -3.00 -2.92 14.53
C ASP A 97 -4.19 -3.47 13.72
N ASP A 98 -4.82 -2.62 12.89
CA ASP A 98 -5.92 -2.96 12.00
C ASP A 98 -5.52 -2.77 10.54
N PHE A 99 -4.72 -3.71 10.03
CA PHE A 99 -4.30 -3.68 8.63
C PHE A 99 -5.43 -4.06 7.66
N GLU A 100 -6.36 -4.94 8.08
CA GLU A 100 -7.54 -5.29 7.29
C GLU A 100 -8.45 -4.07 7.09
N GLY A 101 -8.77 -3.34 8.15
CA GLY A 101 -9.54 -2.10 8.07
C GLY A 101 -8.84 -1.04 7.22
N LEU A 102 -7.50 -0.94 7.31
CA LEU A 102 -6.72 -0.04 6.48
C LEU A 102 -6.83 -0.38 4.99
N VAL A 103 -6.68 -1.65 4.61
CA VAL A 103 -6.90 -2.14 3.23
C VAL A 103 -8.35 -1.89 2.80
N GLY A 104 -9.32 -2.15 3.70
CA GLY A 104 -10.74 -1.90 3.44
C GLY A 104 -11.07 -0.44 3.13
N SER A 105 -10.30 0.51 3.68
CA SER A 105 -10.53 1.95 3.57
C SER A 105 -10.06 2.59 2.26
N VAL A 106 -9.40 1.84 1.38
CA VAL A 106 -8.85 2.31 0.10
C VAL A 106 -9.36 1.49 -1.07
N GLU A 107 -9.13 1.98 -2.28
CA GLU A 107 -9.57 1.32 -3.52
C GLU A 107 -8.45 0.54 -4.23
N ALA A 108 -7.19 0.85 -3.99
CA ALA A 108 -6.05 0.10 -4.51
C ALA A 108 -4.88 0.09 -3.52
N VAL A 109 -3.98 -0.87 -3.67
CA VAL A 109 -2.84 -1.06 -2.77
C VAL A 109 -1.54 -1.23 -3.55
N ILE A 110 -0.50 -0.52 -3.12
CA ILE A 110 0.89 -0.77 -3.49
C ILE A 110 1.60 -1.31 -2.24
N SER A 111 2.16 -2.50 -2.34
CA SER A 111 2.76 -3.18 -1.20
C SER A 111 4.16 -3.68 -1.52
N HIS A 112 5.05 -3.65 -0.52
CA HIS A 112 6.22 -4.52 -0.55
C HIS A 112 5.79 -6.00 -0.64
N ALA A 113 6.71 -6.89 -1.00
CA ALA A 113 6.39 -8.31 -1.20
C ALA A 113 6.24 -9.12 0.11
N GLY A 114 5.73 -8.53 1.19
CA GLY A 114 5.42 -9.24 2.43
C GLY A 114 4.16 -10.10 2.28
N SER A 115 4.27 -11.40 2.51
CA SER A 115 3.17 -12.38 2.30
C SER A 115 1.89 -12.03 3.07
N GLY A 116 2.01 -11.52 4.31
CA GLY A 116 0.87 -11.07 5.11
C GLY A 116 0.10 -9.94 4.43
N SER A 117 0.81 -8.88 4.00
CA SER A 117 0.18 -7.74 3.32
C SER A 117 -0.44 -8.14 1.98
N ILE A 118 0.23 -9.00 1.22
CA ILE A 118 -0.26 -9.54 -0.05
C ILE A 118 -1.56 -10.30 0.17
N LEU A 119 -1.56 -11.29 1.08
CA LEU A 119 -2.73 -12.14 1.30
C LEU A 119 -3.92 -11.38 1.88
N THR A 120 -3.69 -10.44 2.81
CA THR A 120 -4.75 -9.59 3.33
C THR A 120 -5.38 -8.76 2.22
N THR A 121 -4.57 -8.19 1.32
CA THR A 121 -5.08 -7.39 0.20
C THR A 121 -5.85 -8.25 -0.81
N LEU A 122 -5.27 -9.36 -1.26
CA LEU A 122 -5.90 -10.23 -2.27
C LEU A 122 -7.20 -10.88 -1.78
N ARG A 123 -7.31 -11.11 -0.46
CA ARG A 123 -8.50 -11.71 0.19
C ARG A 123 -9.49 -10.68 0.72
N SER A 124 -9.21 -9.39 0.59
CA SER A 124 -10.15 -8.34 1.02
C SER A 124 -11.51 -8.46 0.33
N ARG A 125 -12.54 -7.95 0.97
CA ARG A 125 -13.89 -7.91 0.40
C ARG A 125 -14.44 -6.48 0.51
N PRO A 126 -14.70 -5.81 -0.63
CA PRO A 126 -14.46 -6.24 -2.02
C PRO A 126 -12.97 -6.42 -2.33
N PRO A 127 -12.60 -7.24 -3.33
CA PRO A 127 -11.21 -7.42 -3.76
C PRO A 127 -10.55 -6.08 -4.12
N LYS A 128 -9.29 -5.90 -3.71
CA LYS A 128 -8.53 -4.68 -4.01
C LYS A 128 -7.45 -4.97 -5.04
N PRO A 129 -7.35 -4.16 -6.11
CA PRO A 129 -6.20 -4.19 -7.01
C PRO A 129 -4.91 -4.02 -6.22
N LEU A 130 -3.93 -4.86 -6.52
CA LEU A 130 -2.64 -4.90 -5.84
C LEU A 130 -1.50 -4.73 -6.83
N MET A 131 -0.57 -3.82 -6.51
CA MET A 131 0.77 -3.79 -7.09
C MET A 131 1.79 -4.22 -6.04
N ILE A 132 2.66 -5.16 -6.39
CA ILE A 132 3.75 -5.64 -5.53
C ILE A 132 5.07 -5.04 -6.02
N VAL A 133 5.85 -4.52 -5.08
CA VAL A 133 7.19 -3.98 -5.33
C VAL A 133 8.17 -4.77 -4.45
N PRO A 134 8.84 -5.80 -4.98
CA PRO A 134 9.77 -6.61 -4.21
C PRO A 134 10.98 -5.80 -3.74
N ASN A 135 11.40 -6.01 -2.50
CA ASN A 135 12.64 -5.45 -1.98
C ASN A 135 13.83 -6.36 -2.33
N THR A 136 14.46 -6.10 -3.46
CA THR A 136 15.62 -6.87 -3.93
C THR A 136 16.90 -6.65 -3.11
N GLY A 137 16.92 -5.69 -2.19
CA GLY A 137 18.01 -5.45 -1.24
C GLY A 137 18.02 -6.40 -0.04
N LEU A 138 16.95 -7.13 0.19
CA LEU A 138 16.89 -8.20 1.19
C LEU A 138 17.41 -9.49 0.57
N MET A 139 18.22 -10.25 1.32
CA MET A 139 18.92 -11.46 0.83
C MET A 139 18.02 -12.64 0.44
N ASP A 140 16.70 -12.45 0.46
CA ASP A 140 15.74 -13.54 0.30
C ASP A 140 14.98 -13.40 -1.03
N ASN A 141 15.34 -14.21 -2.03
CA ASN A 141 14.66 -14.25 -3.34
C ASN A 141 13.19 -14.67 -3.26
N HIS A 142 12.73 -15.22 -2.13
CA HIS A 142 11.35 -15.69 -1.96
C HIS A 142 10.30 -14.59 -2.17
N GLN A 143 10.62 -13.33 -1.84
CA GLN A 143 9.71 -12.21 -2.10
C GLN A 143 9.54 -11.94 -3.59
N VAL A 144 10.62 -12.05 -4.35
CA VAL A 144 10.61 -11.88 -5.80
C VAL A 144 9.84 -13.03 -6.45
N GLU A 145 10.14 -14.27 -6.08
CA GLU A 145 9.47 -15.47 -6.60
C GLU A 145 7.96 -15.43 -6.36
N LEU A 146 7.54 -15.04 -5.14
CA LEU A 146 6.12 -14.89 -4.80
C LEU A 146 5.45 -13.82 -5.66
N ALA A 147 6.07 -12.64 -5.80
CA ALA A 147 5.53 -11.55 -6.60
C ALA A 147 5.40 -11.96 -8.08
N GLU A 148 6.44 -12.59 -8.65
CA GLU A 148 6.45 -13.06 -10.03
C GLU A 148 5.39 -14.15 -10.28
N ALA A 149 5.21 -15.09 -9.36
CA ALA A 149 4.18 -16.12 -9.46
C ALA A 149 2.79 -15.50 -9.50
N LEU A 150 2.46 -14.63 -8.54
CA LEU A 150 1.16 -13.95 -8.49
C LEU A 150 0.93 -13.02 -9.69
N GLY A 151 1.98 -12.33 -10.15
CA GLY A 151 1.92 -11.48 -11.35
C GLY A 151 1.68 -12.27 -12.63
N ARG A 152 2.37 -13.40 -12.80
CA ARG A 152 2.20 -14.31 -13.95
C ARG A 152 0.78 -14.89 -14.01
N ASP A 153 0.21 -15.19 -12.85
CA ASP A 153 -1.17 -15.68 -12.75
C ASP A 153 -2.22 -14.57 -12.94
N GLY A 154 -1.78 -13.30 -12.93
CA GLY A 154 -2.63 -12.13 -13.18
C GLY A 154 -3.38 -11.63 -11.97
N PHE A 155 -2.99 -12.00 -10.75
CA PHE A 155 -3.64 -11.56 -9.50
C PHE A 155 -3.15 -10.19 -9.03
N CYS A 156 -1.98 -9.76 -9.48
CA CYS A 156 -1.39 -8.46 -9.12
C CYS A 156 -0.55 -7.91 -10.27
N ALA A 157 -0.26 -6.61 -10.22
CA ALA A 157 0.84 -6.02 -10.96
C ALA A 157 2.15 -6.20 -10.18
N VAL A 158 3.28 -6.28 -10.88
CA VAL A 158 4.62 -6.30 -10.26
C VAL A 158 5.45 -5.22 -10.91
N ALA A 159 6.19 -4.46 -10.11
CA ALA A 159 7.09 -3.42 -10.58
C ALA A 159 8.40 -3.43 -9.82
N ALA A 160 9.50 -3.11 -10.48
CA ALA A 160 10.76 -2.79 -9.83
C ALA A 160 10.73 -1.35 -9.25
N VAL A 161 11.54 -1.10 -8.24
CA VAL A 161 11.66 0.26 -7.64
C VAL A 161 12.01 1.33 -8.68
N SER A 162 12.90 0.99 -9.63
CA SER A 162 13.32 1.89 -10.71
C SER A 162 12.22 2.26 -11.71
N GLU A 163 11.11 1.51 -11.72
CA GLU A 163 10.03 1.64 -12.70
C GLU A 163 8.76 2.27 -12.10
N LEU A 164 8.75 2.59 -10.81
CA LEU A 164 7.55 3.01 -10.08
C LEU A 164 6.82 4.20 -10.73
N GLN A 165 7.57 5.23 -11.14
CA GLN A 165 6.97 6.43 -11.74
C GLN A 165 6.23 6.15 -13.04
N GLU A 166 6.67 5.15 -13.80
CA GLU A 166 6.04 4.72 -15.05
C GLU A 166 4.93 3.70 -14.80
N GLN A 167 5.17 2.73 -13.91
CA GLN A 167 4.26 1.60 -13.71
C GLN A 167 3.03 1.93 -12.87
N ILE A 168 3.12 2.87 -11.92
CA ILE A 168 1.97 3.23 -11.08
C ILE A 168 0.84 3.86 -11.91
N PRO A 169 1.07 4.84 -12.81
CA PRO A 169 0.01 5.33 -13.69
C PRO A 169 -0.64 4.24 -14.54
N LEU A 170 0.15 3.31 -15.06
CA LEU A 170 -0.35 2.19 -15.87
C LEU A 170 -1.20 1.22 -15.02
N PHE A 171 -0.76 0.92 -13.81
CA PHE A 171 -1.50 0.09 -12.85
C PHE A 171 -2.85 0.72 -12.51
N LEU A 172 -2.88 2.01 -12.14
CA LEU A 172 -4.11 2.71 -11.76
C LEU A 172 -5.14 2.76 -12.90
N GLN A 173 -4.69 2.78 -14.16
CA GLN A 173 -5.55 2.73 -15.33
C GLN A 173 -6.07 1.34 -15.69
N LYS A 174 -5.39 0.27 -15.25
CA LYS A 174 -5.65 -1.12 -15.66
C LYS A 174 -6.09 -2.03 -14.51
N THR A 175 -6.59 -1.47 -13.42
CA THR A 175 -7.01 -2.24 -12.24
C THR A 175 -8.07 -3.30 -12.57
N ASP A 176 -8.95 -3.02 -13.52
CA ASP A 176 -10.02 -3.94 -13.95
C ASP A 176 -9.49 -5.17 -14.74
N ALA A 177 -8.22 -5.16 -15.15
CA ALA A 177 -7.60 -6.29 -15.85
C ALA A 177 -7.08 -7.38 -14.89
N LEU A 178 -6.99 -7.09 -13.60
CA LEU A 178 -6.52 -8.05 -12.61
C LEU A 178 -7.60 -9.07 -12.28
N LYS A 179 -7.17 -10.33 -12.14
CA LYS A 179 -8.06 -11.43 -11.74
C LYS A 179 -8.36 -11.39 -10.25
N THR A 180 -9.57 -11.80 -9.90
CA THR A 180 -9.92 -12.03 -8.49
C THR A 180 -9.15 -13.23 -7.94
N PHE A 181 -8.51 -13.04 -6.78
CA PHE A 181 -7.80 -14.11 -6.10
C PHE A 181 -8.81 -15.17 -5.58
N PRO A 182 -8.54 -16.48 -5.76
CA PRO A 182 -9.47 -17.53 -5.37
C PRO A 182 -9.75 -17.52 -3.88
N GLU A 183 -10.94 -17.97 -3.51
CA GLU A 183 -11.31 -18.14 -2.11
C GLU A 183 -10.44 -19.20 -1.44
N ARG A 184 -10.28 -19.07 -0.12
CA ARG A 184 -9.55 -20.06 0.65
C ARG A 184 -10.33 -21.38 0.65
N ASP A 185 -9.72 -22.41 0.13
CA ASP A 185 -10.18 -23.79 0.38
C ASP A 185 -9.87 -24.15 1.85
N THR A 186 -10.91 -24.16 2.67
CA THR A 186 -10.80 -24.49 4.09
C THR A 186 -10.55 -25.98 4.33
N HIS A 187 -10.76 -26.82 3.32
CA HIS A 187 -10.59 -28.25 3.38
C HIS A 187 -9.28 -28.74 2.75
N ALA A 188 -8.53 -27.87 2.06
CA ALA A 188 -7.32 -28.27 1.36
C ALA A 188 -6.32 -28.99 2.26
N PHE A 189 -6.12 -28.51 3.50
CA PHE A 189 -5.20 -29.15 4.44
C PHE A 189 -5.74 -30.48 4.96
N SER A 190 -7.02 -30.58 5.34
CA SER A 190 -7.62 -31.84 5.78
C SER A 190 -7.62 -32.87 4.67
N ASN A 191 -7.96 -32.49 3.44
CA ASN A 191 -7.94 -33.40 2.30
C ASN A 191 -6.55 -34.00 2.07
N VAL A 192 -5.48 -33.19 2.16
CA VAL A 192 -4.09 -33.70 2.03
C VAL A 192 -3.75 -34.64 3.19
N VAL A 193 -4.16 -34.32 4.42
CA VAL A 193 -3.93 -35.20 5.57
C VAL A 193 -4.67 -36.53 5.41
N ASP A 194 -5.94 -36.48 5.00
CA ASP A 194 -6.76 -37.65 4.81
C ASP A 194 -6.18 -38.56 3.70
N GLU A 195 -5.69 -37.95 2.61
CA GLU A 195 -5.00 -38.69 1.53
C GLU A 195 -3.72 -39.36 2.03
N VAL A 196 -2.88 -38.60 2.76
CA VAL A 196 -1.60 -39.15 3.29
C VAL A 196 -1.84 -40.23 4.33
N MET A 197 -2.90 -40.13 5.12
CA MET A 197 -3.26 -41.09 6.17
C MET A 197 -4.10 -42.26 5.66
N GLY A 198 -4.52 -42.24 4.38
CA GLY A 198 -5.28 -43.32 3.74
C GLY A 198 -6.74 -43.39 4.21
N PHE A 199 -7.35 -42.24 4.55
CA PHE A 199 -8.76 -42.14 4.94
C PHE A 199 -9.71 -41.94 3.75
N VAL A 200 -9.17 -41.86 2.55
CA VAL A 200 -9.91 -41.75 1.26
C VAL A 200 -9.50 -42.88 0.33
#